data_3fe58d1dbb0f5ec161ec0acca4017b8d
#
_entry.id   3fe58d1dbb0f5ec161ec0acca4017b8d
#
_cell.length_a   1.000
_cell.length_b   1.000
_cell.length_c   1.000
_cell.angle_alpha   90.00
_cell.angle_beta   90.00
_cell.angle_gamma   90.00
#
_symmetry.space_group_name_H-M   'P 1'
#
loop_
_entity.id
_entity.type
_entity.pdbx_description
1 polymer ?
#
loop_
_entity_poly.entity_id
_entity_poly.type
_entity_poly.pdbx_seq_one_letter_code
_entity_poly.pdbx_strand_id
1 'polypeptide(L)'
;MRPSPFTRKFTFTPIGVAFGLLFTTAGSQADSTATMWPDTGATEAPTQIAYQNADENIDSTAPLQMKQNVMVDAPVIRLGDLFNQPVSGGDTPVAPAPKPGQTISLDYRFLNQLARAYRLDVSQTQKFDRILVARKAQLIKADAVIAAVSEAIQQRTQHSANLDIAFDSGQLQFTLPTNVEATVGVQGLNFDSSSNRFVAVLVVPANGPTLISQQVIGTVYEKMEVPVLNRLVSAGDTIQPTDIDWVSTRIDQIYASTLTDAQQMIGRVAKRPLPAGQLVRASDVINQPAVHKNNLITIAVQTAQMSLTVRGKALEDGAIGQSIRVMNVNSHKQLVGVVKDAATVVIPPAGLMAMN
;
A
#
# COMPACT_ATOMS: atom_id res chain seq x y z
N MET A 1 -20.92 -23.32 50.00
CA MET A 1 -22.17 -22.84 49.38
C MET A 1 -21.90 -22.48 47.93
N ARG A 2 -22.33 -23.33 47.01
CA ARG A 2 -22.31 -23.08 45.54
C ARG A 2 -23.72 -22.62 45.13
N PRO A 3 -23.86 -21.73 44.17
CA PRO A 3 -25.08 -21.67 43.37
C PRO A 3 -24.85 -22.23 41.96
N SER A 4 -25.87 -22.93 41.47
CA SER A 4 -26.00 -23.67 40.23
C SER A 4 -26.34 -22.79 39.03
N PRO A 5 -26.16 -23.29 37.78
CA PRO A 5 -26.32 -22.52 36.55
C PRO A 5 -27.79 -22.50 36.06
N PHE A 6 -28.23 -21.36 35.59
CA PHE A 6 -29.49 -21.13 34.91
C PHE A 6 -29.43 -21.55 33.43
N THR A 7 -30.19 -22.60 33.10
CA THR A 7 -30.42 -23.08 31.74
C THR A 7 -31.64 -22.40 31.17
N ARG A 8 -31.52 -21.47 30.19
CA ARG A 8 -32.66 -20.95 29.42
C ARG A 8 -32.78 -21.76 28.10
N LYS A 9 -33.88 -22.49 27.99
CA LYS A 9 -34.32 -23.13 26.75
C LYS A 9 -35.00 -22.06 25.88
N PHE A 10 -34.52 -21.90 24.64
CA PHE A 10 -35.24 -21.15 23.59
C PHE A 10 -35.98 -22.15 22.71
N THR A 11 -37.30 -22.01 22.69
CA THR A 11 -38.22 -22.71 21.79
C THR A 11 -38.32 -21.93 20.47
N PHE A 12 -37.98 -22.58 19.35
CA PHE A 12 -38.22 -22.08 18.01
C PHE A 12 -39.60 -22.48 17.53
N THR A 13 -40.40 -21.50 17.09
CA THR A 13 -41.64 -21.69 16.34
C THR A 13 -41.39 -21.35 14.87
N PRO A 14 -41.74 -22.21 13.92
CA PRO A 14 -41.65 -21.89 12.50
C PRO A 14 -42.92 -21.20 12.03
N ILE A 15 -42.79 -20.00 11.44
CA ILE A 15 -43.87 -19.32 10.68
C ILE A 15 -43.69 -19.67 9.21
N GLY A 16 -44.60 -20.48 8.69
CA GLY A 16 -44.71 -20.75 7.27
C GLY A 16 -45.43 -19.59 6.58
N VAL A 17 -44.86 -19.08 5.50
CA VAL A 17 -45.52 -18.20 4.54
C VAL A 17 -45.56 -18.90 3.17
N ALA A 18 -46.77 -19.28 2.78
CA ALA A 18 -47.07 -19.77 1.43
C ALA A 18 -47.25 -18.55 0.52
N PHE A 19 -46.54 -18.50 -0.59
CA PHE A 19 -46.77 -17.54 -1.68
C PHE A 19 -47.21 -18.29 -2.90
N GLY A 20 -48.48 -18.09 -3.31
CA GLY A 20 -49.10 -18.67 -4.49
C GLY A 20 -48.62 -17.97 -5.76
N LEU A 21 -48.32 -18.78 -6.77
CA LEU A 21 -48.06 -18.37 -8.15
C LEU A 21 -49.38 -18.20 -8.91
N LEU A 22 -49.64 -17.01 -9.43
CA LEU A 22 -50.64 -16.73 -10.44
C LEU A 22 -49.92 -16.54 -11.80
N PHE A 23 -50.17 -17.50 -12.72
CA PHE A 23 -49.81 -17.33 -14.12
C PHE A 23 -50.95 -16.60 -14.84
N THR A 24 -50.63 -15.48 -15.51
CA THR A 24 -51.49 -14.88 -16.53
C THR A 24 -50.73 -14.88 -17.85
N THR A 25 -51.29 -15.66 -18.79
CA THR A 25 -50.93 -15.65 -20.20
C THR A 25 -51.62 -14.50 -20.90
N ALA A 26 -50.89 -13.62 -21.56
CA ALA A 26 -51.38 -12.66 -22.53
C ALA A 26 -50.66 -12.89 -23.87
N GLY A 27 -51.39 -13.41 -24.83
CA GLY A 27 -50.95 -13.46 -26.22
C GLY A 27 -51.13 -12.10 -26.88
N SER A 28 -50.19 -11.74 -27.73
CA SER A 28 -50.34 -10.66 -28.68
C SER A 28 -49.75 -11.08 -30.03
N GLN A 29 -50.62 -11.02 -31.02
CA GLN A 29 -50.32 -11.29 -32.42
C GLN A 29 -49.48 -10.19 -33.03
N ALA A 30 -48.51 -10.55 -33.80
CA ALA A 30 -47.69 -9.64 -34.61
C ALA A 30 -48.34 -9.37 -35.95
N ASP A 31 -48.41 -8.12 -36.31
CA ASP A 31 -48.83 -7.62 -37.62
C ASP A 31 -47.58 -7.47 -38.51
N SER A 32 -47.69 -8.06 -39.70
CA SER A 32 -46.65 -8.06 -40.72
C SER A 32 -46.84 -6.86 -41.66
N THR A 33 -45.88 -5.96 -41.75
CA THR A 33 -45.76 -5.04 -42.89
C THR A 33 -44.43 -5.25 -43.59
N ALA A 34 -44.55 -5.79 -44.80
CA ALA A 34 -43.45 -5.90 -45.74
C ALA A 34 -43.06 -4.54 -46.29
N THR A 35 -41.78 -4.20 -46.24
CA THR A 35 -41.21 -3.11 -47.02
C THR A 35 -40.18 -3.68 -47.98
N MET A 36 -40.50 -3.46 -49.22
CA MET A 36 -39.85 -3.89 -50.45
C MET A 36 -38.54 -3.14 -50.66
N TRP A 37 -37.43 -3.84 -50.90
CA TRP A 37 -36.17 -3.30 -51.39
C TRP A 37 -35.93 -3.63 -52.83
N PRO A 38 -35.39 -2.74 -53.66
CA PRO A 38 -35.14 -3.03 -55.06
C PRO A 38 -33.87 -3.86 -55.24
N ASP A 39 -34.00 -4.76 -56.17
CA ASP A 39 -33.06 -5.68 -56.77
C ASP A 39 -31.94 -4.92 -57.48
N THR A 40 -30.68 -5.14 -57.15
CA THR A 40 -29.55 -4.92 -58.05
C THR A 40 -28.56 -6.08 -57.88
N GLY A 41 -28.53 -6.85 -59.00
CA GLY A 41 -27.75 -8.06 -59.12
C GLY A 41 -26.24 -7.84 -59.08
N ALA A 42 -25.58 -8.82 -58.50
CA ALA A 42 -24.27 -9.34 -58.93
C ALA A 42 -24.05 -10.68 -58.28
N THR A 43 -23.95 -11.66 -59.10
CA THR A 43 -23.60 -13.05 -58.84
C THR A 43 -22.19 -13.17 -58.28
N GLU A 44 -22.04 -13.60 -57.04
CA GLU A 44 -20.86 -14.36 -56.60
C GLU A 44 -21.28 -15.34 -55.53
N ALA A 45 -21.09 -16.61 -55.85
CA ALA A 45 -21.35 -17.75 -54.96
C ALA A 45 -20.39 -17.69 -53.76
N PRO A 46 -20.85 -17.87 -52.51
CA PRO A 46 -19.93 -18.05 -51.41
C PRO A 46 -19.22 -19.39 -51.54
N THR A 47 -17.92 -19.34 -51.71
CA THR A 47 -17.02 -20.47 -51.56
C THR A 47 -17.32 -21.16 -50.25
N GLN A 48 -17.82 -22.38 -50.31
CA GLN A 48 -17.91 -23.28 -49.18
C GLN A 48 -16.50 -23.52 -48.66
N ILE A 49 -16.15 -22.86 -47.56
CA ILE A 49 -15.01 -23.26 -46.74
C ILE A 49 -15.43 -24.60 -46.15
N ALA A 50 -14.94 -25.67 -46.78
CA ALA A 50 -14.99 -27.00 -46.23
C ALA A 50 -14.28 -26.94 -44.89
N TYR A 51 -15.04 -27.04 -43.80
CA TYR A 51 -14.49 -27.46 -42.52
C TYR A 51 -13.98 -28.88 -42.76
N GLN A 52 -12.70 -28.98 -43.09
CA GLN A 52 -11.98 -30.22 -42.91
C GLN A 52 -12.02 -30.49 -41.40
N ASN A 53 -12.90 -31.39 -41.03
CA ASN A 53 -12.77 -32.13 -39.79
C ASN A 53 -11.39 -32.77 -39.86
N ALA A 54 -10.41 -32.13 -39.27
CA ALA A 54 -9.22 -32.80 -38.82
C ALA A 54 -9.72 -33.78 -37.74
N ASP A 55 -10.19 -34.95 -38.18
CA ASP A 55 -10.11 -36.15 -37.37
C ASP A 55 -8.61 -36.30 -37.12
N GLU A 56 -8.14 -35.67 -36.02
CA GLU A 56 -6.90 -36.03 -35.37
C GLU A 56 -7.09 -37.50 -34.99
N ASN A 57 -6.62 -38.35 -35.87
CA ASN A 57 -6.46 -39.78 -35.65
C ASN A 57 -5.47 -39.88 -34.47
N ILE A 58 -5.99 -39.75 -33.23
CA ILE A 58 -5.27 -39.98 -32.00
C ILE A 58 -4.89 -41.46 -32.07
N ASP A 59 -3.63 -41.72 -32.38
CA ASP A 59 -3.05 -43.05 -32.41
C ASP A 59 -3.22 -43.64 -30.99
N SER A 60 -4.38 -44.34 -30.84
CA SER A 60 -4.86 -44.93 -29.60
C SER A 60 -4.04 -46.13 -29.15
N THR A 61 -2.88 -46.37 -29.80
CA THR A 61 -2.04 -47.54 -29.59
C THR A 61 -0.86 -47.26 -28.66
N ALA A 62 -0.60 -45.99 -28.31
CA ALA A 62 0.44 -45.68 -27.35
C ALA A 62 0.02 -46.05 -25.92
N PRO A 63 0.86 -46.71 -25.13
CA PRO A 63 0.52 -47.09 -23.77
C PRO A 63 0.26 -45.85 -22.92
N LEU A 64 -0.81 -45.88 -22.14
CA LEU A 64 -1.27 -44.78 -21.29
C LEU A 64 -0.18 -44.45 -20.26
N GLN A 65 0.25 -43.20 -20.25
CA GLN A 65 1.32 -42.73 -19.33
C GLN A 65 0.77 -41.78 -18.25
N MET A 66 1.13 -42.06 -17.02
CA MET A 66 0.82 -41.19 -15.89
C MET A 66 1.82 -40.01 -15.82
N LYS A 67 1.33 -38.84 -15.43
CA LYS A 67 2.17 -37.66 -15.13
C LYS A 67 2.81 -37.79 -13.76
N GLN A 68 4.08 -37.43 -13.61
CA GLN A 68 4.73 -37.37 -12.28
C GLN A 68 4.27 -36.17 -11.46
N ASN A 69 4.13 -35.02 -12.12
CA ASN A 69 3.70 -33.77 -11.53
C ASN A 69 2.44 -33.29 -12.25
N VAL A 70 1.40 -33.07 -11.49
CA VAL A 70 0.08 -32.63 -11.97
C VAL A 70 -0.23 -31.29 -11.35
N MET A 71 -0.64 -30.33 -12.17
CA MET A 71 -1.18 -29.05 -11.72
C MET A 71 -2.68 -28.99 -12.01
N VAL A 72 -3.48 -28.77 -10.97
CA VAL A 72 -4.93 -28.66 -11.07
C VAL A 72 -5.43 -27.27 -10.63
N ASP A 73 -6.46 -26.76 -11.29
CA ASP A 73 -7.11 -25.52 -10.91
C ASP A 73 -8.39 -25.79 -10.11
N ALA A 74 -9.08 -26.87 -10.44
CA ALA A 74 -10.36 -27.26 -9.84
C ALA A 74 -10.22 -27.72 -8.37
N PRO A 75 -11.32 -27.69 -7.59
CA PRO A 75 -11.33 -28.21 -6.23
C PRO A 75 -11.27 -29.74 -6.16
N VAL A 76 -11.36 -30.42 -7.30
CA VAL A 76 -11.29 -31.88 -7.43
C VAL A 76 -10.25 -32.27 -8.47
N ILE A 77 -9.58 -33.37 -8.24
CA ILE A 77 -8.67 -34.01 -9.20
C ILE A 77 -9.54 -34.90 -10.09
N ARG A 78 -9.44 -34.72 -11.41
CA ARG A 78 -10.14 -35.53 -12.39
C ARG A 78 -9.23 -36.63 -12.91
N LEU A 79 -9.85 -37.69 -13.41
CA LEU A 79 -9.09 -38.84 -13.94
C LEU A 79 -8.11 -38.40 -15.05
N GLY A 80 -8.58 -37.57 -16.00
CA GLY A 80 -7.75 -37.07 -17.10
C GLY A 80 -6.56 -36.19 -16.67
N ASP A 81 -6.61 -35.58 -15.51
CA ASP A 81 -5.50 -34.75 -15.01
C ASP A 81 -4.24 -35.60 -14.76
N LEU A 82 -4.40 -36.85 -14.40
CA LEU A 82 -3.32 -37.77 -14.00
C LEU A 82 -2.57 -38.40 -15.19
N PHE A 83 -3.13 -38.31 -16.40
CA PHE A 83 -2.56 -38.94 -17.60
C PHE A 83 -2.10 -37.96 -18.65
N ASN A 84 -1.15 -38.36 -19.48
CA ASN A 84 -0.65 -37.56 -20.61
C ASN A 84 -1.60 -37.57 -21.82
N GLN A 85 -2.40 -38.63 -21.95
CA GLN A 85 -3.34 -38.82 -23.05
C GLN A 85 -4.78 -38.68 -22.55
N PRO A 86 -5.70 -38.34 -23.42
CA PRO A 86 -7.14 -38.38 -23.13
C PRO A 86 -7.58 -39.77 -22.71
N VAL A 87 -8.31 -39.88 -21.62
CA VAL A 87 -8.86 -41.15 -21.12
C VAL A 87 -10.38 -41.11 -21.18
N SER A 88 -10.99 -42.27 -21.43
CA SER A 88 -12.45 -42.40 -21.36
C SER A 88 -12.90 -42.11 -19.92
N GLY A 89 -13.86 -41.19 -19.78
CA GLY A 89 -14.29 -40.75 -18.45
C GLY A 89 -13.29 -39.79 -17.76
N GLY A 90 -12.41 -39.10 -18.52
CA GLY A 90 -11.39 -38.18 -18.00
C GLY A 90 -11.92 -37.09 -17.08
N ASP A 91 -13.17 -36.66 -17.23
CA ASP A 91 -13.84 -35.67 -16.41
C ASP A 91 -14.31 -36.19 -15.04
N THR A 92 -14.21 -37.50 -14.80
CA THR A 92 -14.68 -38.11 -13.56
C THR A 92 -13.81 -37.65 -12.37
N PRO A 93 -14.40 -37.11 -11.30
CA PRO A 93 -13.66 -36.74 -10.12
C PRO A 93 -13.18 -38.00 -9.38
N VAL A 94 -11.88 -38.06 -9.07
CA VAL A 94 -11.25 -39.25 -8.44
C VAL A 94 -10.76 -38.96 -7.02
N ALA A 95 -10.44 -37.71 -6.70
CA ALA A 95 -10.02 -37.30 -5.37
C ALA A 95 -10.25 -35.79 -5.15
N PRO A 96 -10.36 -35.31 -3.90
CA PRO A 96 -10.33 -33.89 -3.62
C PRO A 96 -8.94 -33.33 -3.93
N ALA A 97 -8.91 -32.13 -4.55
CA ALA A 97 -7.66 -31.40 -4.76
C ALA A 97 -7.13 -30.82 -3.41
N PRO A 98 -5.84 -30.58 -3.30
CA PRO A 98 -5.29 -29.92 -2.13
C PRO A 98 -5.81 -28.49 -2.00
N LYS A 99 -5.52 -27.83 -0.86
CA LYS A 99 -5.77 -26.40 -0.71
C LYS A 99 -4.94 -25.61 -1.75
N PRO A 100 -5.42 -24.45 -2.22
CA PRO A 100 -4.67 -23.62 -3.16
C PRO A 100 -3.22 -23.39 -2.69
N GLY A 101 -2.26 -23.60 -3.58
CA GLY A 101 -0.83 -23.49 -3.29
C GLY A 101 -0.20 -24.67 -2.54
N GLN A 102 -0.99 -25.70 -2.21
CA GLN A 102 -0.48 -26.91 -1.57
C GLN A 102 -0.30 -28.05 -2.57
N THR A 103 0.54 -29.00 -2.19
CA THR A 103 0.82 -30.23 -2.95
C THR A 103 0.47 -31.44 -2.09
N ILE A 104 -0.18 -32.43 -2.70
CA ILE A 104 -0.40 -33.75 -2.10
C ILE A 104 0.30 -34.82 -2.94
N SER A 105 0.61 -35.94 -2.32
CA SER A 105 1.19 -37.11 -2.96
C SER A 105 0.12 -38.20 -3.05
N LEU A 106 -0.15 -38.66 -4.28
CA LEU A 106 -0.97 -39.83 -4.54
C LEU A 106 -0.02 -41.03 -4.67
N ASP A 107 -0.19 -42.04 -3.81
CA ASP A 107 0.69 -43.21 -3.79
C ASP A 107 0.31 -44.22 -4.90
N TYR A 108 1.24 -45.12 -5.17
CA TYR A 108 1.06 -46.17 -6.18
C TYR A 108 -0.15 -47.08 -5.90
N ARG A 109 -0.51 -47.31 -4.64
CA ARG A 109 -1.65 -48.17 -4.28
C ARG A 109 -2.97 -47.53 -4.73
N PHE A 110 -3.12 -46.26 -4.46
CA PHE A 110 -4.29 -45.50 -4.92
C PHE A 110 -4.37 -45.47 -6.44
N LEU A 111 -3.26 -45.20 -7.12
CA LEU A 111 -3.20 -45.14 -8.58
C LEU A 111 -3.52 -46.47 -9.23
N ASN A 112 -3.03 -47.60 -8.67
CA ASN A 112 -3.38 -48.93 -9.15
C ASN A 112 -4.87 -49.28 -8.94
N GLN A 113 -5.43 -48.91 -7.79
CA GLN A 113 -6.84 -49.11 -7.52
C GLN A 113 -7.68 -48.32 -8.52
N LEU A 114 -7.29 -47.09 -8.84
CA LEU A 114 -7.92 -46.22 -9.80
C LEU A 114 -7.87 -46.86 -11.22
N ALA A 115 -6.67 -47.27 -11.66
CA ALA A 115 -6.47 -47.88 -12.97
C ALA A 115 -7.35 -49.12 -13.16
N ARG A 116 -7.46 -49.99 -12.14
CA ARG A 116 -8.33 -51.15 -12.16
C ARG A 116 -9.80 -50.80 -12.18
N ALA A 117 -10.24 -49.83 -11.40
CA ALA A 117 -11.63 -49.40 -11.31
C ALA A 117 -12.15 -48.85 -12.68
N TYR A 118 -11.29 -48.14 -13.39
CA TYR A 118 -11.62 -47.54 -14.69
C TYR A 118 -11.12 -48.36 -15.88
N ARG A 119 -10.59 -49.57 -15.65
CA ARG A 119 -10.09 -50.51 -16.69
C ARG A 119 -9.07 -49.87 -17.61
N LEU A 120 -8.16 -49.05 -17.05
CA LEU A 120 -7.13 -48.38 -17.80
C LEU A 120 -5.90 -49.29 -17.91
N ASP A 121 -5.40 -49.46 -19.14
CA ASP A 121 -4.17 -50.18 -19.42
C ASP A 121 -2.99 -49.25 -19.24
N VAL A 122 -2.49 -49.19 -18.01
CA VAL A 122 -1.34 -48.35 -17.64
C VAL A 122 -0.06 -49.13 -17.93
N SER A 123 0.84 -48.54 -18.72
CA SER A 123 2.14 -49.15 -19.02
C SER A 123 2.87 -49.53 -17.75
N GLN A 124 3.16 -50.81 -17.54
CA GLN A 124 3.88 -51.36 -16.39
C GLN A 124 5.35 -50.89 -16.32
N THR A 125 5.81 -50.17 -17.34
CA THR A 125 7.17 -49.67 -17.46
C THR A 125 7.41 -48.39 -16.61
N GLN A 126 6.34 -47.74 -16.16
CA GLN A 126 6.47 -46.54 -15.33
C GLN A 126 6.58 -46.93 -13.84
N LYS A 127 7.81 -46.92 -13.35
CA LYS A 127 8.12 -47.14 -11.92
C LYS A 127 8.01 -45.83 -11.14
N PHE A 128 6.80 -45.26 -11.05
CA PHE A 128 6.58 -44.12 -10.16
C PHE A 128 5.94 -44.61 -8.87
N ASP A 129 6.59 -44.37 -7.74
CA ASP A 129 6.03 -44.70 -6.45
C ASP A 129 4.88 -43.78 -6.07
N ARG A 130 4.80 -42.59 -6.69
CA ARG A 130 3.83 -41.54 -6.39
C ARG A 130 3.68 -40.52 -7.49
N ILE A 131 2.54 -39.85 -7.51
CA ILE A 131 2.29 -38.63 -8.30
C ILE A 131 2.15 -37.45 -7.34
N LEU A 132 2.79 -36.33 -7.67
CA LEU A 132 2.63 -35.08 -6.94
C LEU A 132 1.55 -34.25 -7.62
N VAL A 133 0.49 -33.92 -6.88
CA VAL A 133 -0.58 -33.06 -7.37
C VAL A 133 -0.54 -31.74 -6.62
N ALA A 134 -0.25 -30.67 -7.33
CA ALA A 134 -0.26 -29.32 -6.83
C ALA A 134 -1.50 -28.57 -7.31
N ARG A 135 -2.14 -27.80 -6.45
CA ARG A 135 -3.22 -26.91 -6.88
C ARG A 135 -2.68 -25.53 -7.12
N LYS A 136 -2.97 -24.97 -8.29
CA LYS A 136 -2.62 -23.60 -8.63
C LYS A 136 -3.23 -22.62 -7.64
N ALA A 137 -2.54 -21.56 -7.39
CA ALA A 137 -2.95 -20.51 -6.48
C ALA A 137 -2.45 -19.15 -6.92
N GLN A 138 -3.19 -18.15 -6.51
CA GLN A 138 -2.78 -16.75 -6.56
C GLN A 138 -2.66 -16.22 -5.14
N LEU A 139 -1.75 -15.27 -4.95
CA LEU A 139 -1.42 -14.71 -3.66
C LEU A 139 -1.90 -13.25 -3.60
N ILE A 140 -2.71 -12.93 -2.61
CA ILE A 140 -2.98 -11.54 -2.22
C ILE A 140 -1.89 -11.12 -1.24
N LYS A 141 -1.13 -10.09 -1.61
CA LYS A 141 -0.07 -9.53 -0.78
C LYS A 141 -0.62 -8.61 0.30
N ALA A 142 0.15 -8.37 1.35
CA ALA A 142 -0.20 -7.45 2.43
C ALA A 142 -0.56 -6.03 1.96
N ASP A 143 0.10 -5.55 0.91
CA ASP A 143 -0.16 -4.22 0.35
C ASP A 143 -1.62 -4.03 -0.11
N ALA A 144 -2.22 -5.08 -0.71
CA ALA A 144 -3.61 -5.04 -1.14
C ALA A 144 -4.57 -5.00 0.06
N VAL A 145 -4.23 -5.69 1.14
CA VAL A 145 -4.99 -5.65 2.40
C VAL A 145 -4.89 -4.27 3.05
N ILE A 146 -3.69 -3.70 3.11
CA ILE A 146 -3.45 -2.36 3.64
C ILE A 146 -4.27 -1.33 2.84
N ALA A 147 -4.24 -1.42 1.51
CA ALA A 147 -5.00 -0.52 0.65
C ALA A 147 -6.52 -0.60 0.91
N ALA A 148 -7.08 -1.81 0.99
CA ALA A 148 -8.51 -2.02 1.24
C ALA A 148 -8.94 -1.48 2.61
N VAL A 149 -8.14 -1.71 3.66
CA VAL A 149 -8.43 -1.21 5.02
C VAL A 149 -8.26 0.31 5.07
N SER A 150 -7.23 0.86 4.41
CA SER A 150 -7.01 2.31 4.33
C SER A 150 -8.20 3.01 3.67
N GLU A 151 -8.66 2.50 2.54
CA GLU A 151 -9.84 3.02 1.83
C GLU A 151 -11.10 2.97 2.70
N ALA A 152 -11.35 1.84 3.37
CA ALA A 152 -12.50 1.69 4.25
C ALA A 152 -12.48 2.66 5.44
N ILE A 153 -11.31 2.93 6.01
CA ILE A 153 -11.12 3.90 7.09
C ILE A 153 -11.35 5.32 6.57
N GLN A 154 -10.77 5.68 5.42
CA GLN A 154 -10.95 6.99 4.80
C GLN A 154 -12.42 7.30 4.49
N GLN A 155 -13.15 6.33 3.91
CA GLN A 155 -14.58 6.45 3.63
C GLN A 155 -15.40 6.70 4.91
N ARG A 156 -15.02 6.05 6.02
CA ARG A 156 -15.76 6.16 7.29
C ARG A 156 -15.44 7.44 8.06
N THR A 157 -14.18 7.88 8.03
CA THR A 157 -13.71 9.03 8.82
C THR A 157 -13.75 10.34 8.05
N GLN A 158 -13.98 10.30 6.73
CA GLN A 158 -13.90 11.46 5.82
C GLN A 158 -12.54 12.20 5.89
N HIS A 159 -11.50 11.54 6.40
CA HIS A 159 -10.17 12.08 6.43
C HIS A 159 -9.46 11.77 5.12
N SER A 160 -8.99 12.83 4.45
CA SER A 160 -8.16 12.73 3.25
C SER A 160 -6.68 12.46 3.57
N ALA A 161 -6.35 12.20 4.83
CA ALA A 161 -4.98 12.03 5.27
C ALA A 161 -4.34 10.78 4.65
N ASN A 162 -3.08 10.89 4.31
CA ASN A 162 -2.26 9.74 3.95
C ASN A 162 -2.06 8.88 5.21
N LEU A 163 -2.64 7.67 5.21
CA LEU A 163 -2.67 6.80 6.37
C LEU A 163 -1.58 5.73 6.27
N ASP A 164 -0.98 5.41 7.40
CA ASP A 164 -0.14 4.24 7.60
C ASP A 164 -0.83 3.27 8.55
N ILE A 165 -0.98 2.01 8.13
CA ILE A 165 -1.70 1.02 8.90
C ILE A 165 -0.72 -0.03 9.39
N ALA A 166 -0.61 -0.15 10.71
CA ALA A 166 0.12 -1.21 11.36
C ALA A 166 -0.86 -2.25 11.91
N PHE A 167 -0.70 -3.50 11.48
CA PHE A 167 -1.49 -4.61 12.00
C PHE A 167 -0.79 -5.23 13.21
N ASP A 168 -1.55 -5.56 14.24
CA ASP A 168 -1.04 -6.24 15.43
C ASP A 168 -0.73 -7.72 15.17
N SER A 169 -1.41 -8.33 14.19
CA SER A 169 -1.16 -9.69 13.71
C SER A 169 -0.29 -9.65 12.46
N GLY A 170 0.79 -10.40 12.45
CA GLY A 170 1.87 -10.43 11.45
C GLY A 170 1.49 -10.46 9.97
N GLN A 171 1.67 -11.58 9.28
CA GLN A 171 1.54 -11.63 7.83
C GLN A 171 0.07 -11.72 7.38
N LEU A 172 -0.38 -10.72 6.63
CA LEU A 172 -1.70 -10.67 6.00
C LEU A 172 -1.59 -11.06 4.53
N GLN A 173 -1.33 -12.33 4.29
CA GLN A 173 -1.28 -12.89 2.95
C GLN A 173 -2.35 -13.95 2.78
N PHE A 174 -3.12 -13.86 1.71
CA PHE A 174 -4.18 -14.81 1.42
C PHE A 174 -3.88 -15.58 0.15
N THR A 175 -4.01 -16.90 0.23
CA THR A 175 -3.81 -17.79 -0.91
C THR A 175 -5.18 -18.23 -1.44
N LEU A 176 -5.47 -17.94 -2.69
CA LEU A 176 -6.75 -18.19 -3.35
C LEU A 176 -6.58 -19.11 -4.56
N PRO A 177 -7.66 -19.84 -4.97
CA PRO A 177 -7.71 -20.48 -6.26
C PRO A 177 -7.60 -19.43 -7.39
N THR A 178 -7.04 -19.81 -8.52
CA THR A 178 -6.87 -18.93 -9.69
C THR A 178 -8.18 -18.55 -10.38
N ASN A 179 -9.24 -19.33 -10.16
CA ASN A 179 -10.58 -19.08 -10.70
C ASN A 179 -11.43 -18.09 -9.91
N VAL A 180 -10.86 -17.47 -8.87
CA VAL A 180 -11.53 -16.48 -7.99
C VAL A 180 -10.81 -15.15 -8.13
N GLU A 181 -11.55 -14.06 -8.14
CA GLU A 181 -10.95 -12.72 -8.19
C GLU A 181 -10.13 -12.43 -6.92
N ALA A 182 -8.90 -11.96 -7.09
CA ALA A 182 -7.99 -11.64 -5.98
C ALA A 182 -8.28 -10.26 -5.40
N THR A 183 -9.47 -10.08 -4.83
CA THR A 183 -9.92 -8.83 -4.22
C THR A 183 -10.14 -8.99 -2.72
N VAL A 184 -9.92 -7.92 -1.96
CA VAL A 184 -10.14 -7.87 -0.50
C VAL A 184 -11.23 -6.86 -0.21
N GLY A 185 -12.26 -7.30 0.50
CA GLY A 185 -13.30 -6.43 1.03
C GLY A 185 -13.18 -6.27 2.54
N VAL A 186 -13.72 -5.18 3.06
CA VAL A 186 -13.79 -4.92 4.50
C VAL A 186 -15.24 -4.91 4.93
N GLN A 187 -15.61 -5.84 5.80
CA GLN A 187 -16.91 -5.88 6.45
C GLN A 187 -16.76 -5.51 7.92
N GLY A 188 -17.68 -4.66 8.45
CA GLY A 188 -17.74 -4.41 9.89
C GLY A 188 -16.48 -3.73 10.45
N LEU A 189 -16.12 -2.58 9.88
CA LEU A 189 -15.05 -1.74 10.42
C LEU A 189 -15.53 -1.00 11.67
N ASN A 190 -14.82 -1.18 12.79
CA ASN A 190 -14.93 -0.36 13.98
C ASN A 190 -13.61 0.40 14.18
N PHE A 191 -13.66 1.71 14.16
CA PHE A 191 -12.51 2.60 14.34
C PHE A 191 -12.72 3.50 15.55
N ASP A 192 -11.81 3.46 16.49
CA ASP A 192 -11.75 4.32 17.66
C ASP A 192 -10.73 5.44 17.43
N SER A 193 -11.22 6.64 17.18
CA SER A 193 -10.39 7.82 16.91
C SER A 193 -9.60 8.30 18.15
N SER A 194 -9.97 7.90 19.36
CA SER A 194 -9.26 8.30 20.58
C SER A 194 -7.96 7.53 20.78
N SER A 195 -7.96 6.27 20.38
CA SER A 195 -6.78 5.38 20.46
C SER A 195 -6.13 5.12 19.11
N ASN A 196 -6.70 5.64 18.01
CA ASN A 196 -6.32 5.34 16.63
C ASN A 196 -6.31 3.83 16.31
N ARG A 197 -7.09 3.04 17.04
CA ARG A 197 -7.17 1.58 16.83
C ARG A 197 -8.39 1.22 15.99
N PHE A 198 -8.23 0.17 15.21
CA PHE A 198 -9.33 -0.39 14.45
C PHE A 198 -9.45 -1.89 14.63
N VAL A 199 -10.67 -2.37 14.46
CA VAL A 199 -11.03 -3.78 14.32
C VAL A 199 -11.86 -3.89 13.05
N ALA A 200 -11.43 -4.75 12.13
CA ALA A 200 -12.12 -4.96 10.87
C ALA A 200 -12.23 -6.46 10.56
N VAL A 201 -13.25 -6.84 9.82
CA VAL A 201 -13.39 -8.17 9.25
C VAL A 201 -13.07 -8.10 7.77
N LEU A 202 -11.99 -8.75 7.38
CA LEU A 202 -11.61 -8.91 5.99
C LEU A 202 -12.40 -10.05 5.37
N VAL A 203 -12.91 -9.85 4.18
CA VAL A 203 -13.58 -10.88 3.37
C VAL A 203 -12.87 -10.99 2.02
N VAL A 204 -12.68 -12.21 1.59
CA VAL A 204 -11.98 -12.51 0.34
C VAL A 204 -12.74 -13.60 -0.42
N PRO A 205 -13.13 -13.36 -1.68
CA PRO A 205 -13.02 -12.12 -2.45
C PRO A 205 -13.93 -11.00 -1.89
N ALA A 206 -13.71 -9.76 -2.32
CA ALA A 206 -14.54 -8.62 -1.92
C ALA A 206 -15.99 -8.77 -2.38
N ASN A 207 -16.18 -9.38 -3.55
CA ASN A 207 -17.48 -9.62 -4.16
C ASN A 207 -17.71 -11.13 -4.39
N GLY A 208 -18.95 -11.58 -4.22
CA GLY A 208 -19.32 -12.98 -4.42
C GLY A 208 -19.27 -13.82 -3.14
N PRO A 209 -19.20 -15.16 -3.27
CA PRO A 209 -19.17 -16.04 -2.12
C PRO A 209 -17.84 -15.89 -1.36
N THR A 210 -17.93 -15.58 -0.09
CA THR A 210 -16.77 -15.43 0.81
C THR A 210 -16.06 -16.76 1.01
N LEU A 211 -14.80 -16.83 0.62
CA LEU A 211 -13.95 -18.00 0.83
C LEU A 211 -13.14 -17.89 2.12
N ILE A 212 -12.72 -16.68 2.46
CA ILE A 212 -11.95 -16.38 3.67
C ILE A 212 -12.60 -15.20 4.37
N SER A 213 -12.83 -15.36 5.67
CA SER A 213 -13.24 -14.27 6.55
C SER A 213 -12.28 -14.24 7.73
N GLN A 214 -11.61 -13.10 7.94
CA GLN A 214 -10.62 -12.94 9.00
C GLN A 214 -10.78 -11.61 9.69
N GLN A 215 -10.87 -11.66 11.03
CA GLN A 215 -10.80 -10.44 11.84
C GLN A 215 -9.36 -9.99 11.94
N VAL A 216 -9.14 -8.68 11.77
CA VAL A 216 -7.85 -8.01 11.91
C VAL A 216 -7.98 -6.87 12.88
N ILE A 217 -6.91 -6.62 13.60
CA ILE A 217 -6.80 -5.54 14.57
C ILE A 217 -5.51 -4.79 14.24
N GLY A 218 -5.55 -3.47 14.37
CA GLY A 218 -4.36 -2.66 14.12
C GLY A 218 -4.52 -1.23 14.59
N THR A 219 -3.49 -0.46 14.31
CA THR A 219 -3.40 0.97 14.63
C THR A 219 -3.19 1.77 13.35
N VAL A 220 -3.87 2.90 13.28
CA VAL A 220 -3.77 3.84 12.15
C VAL A 220 -2.87 5.00 12.57
N TYR A 221 -1.92 5.34 11.73
CA TYR A 221 -1.05 6.49 11.90
C TYR A 221 -1.27 7.45 10.74
N GLU A 222 -1.39 8.72 11.06
CA GLU A 222 -1.40 9.76 10.04
C GLU A 222 0.03 10.03 9.57
N LYS A 223 0.21 10.19 8.25
CA LYS A 223 1.46 10.60 7.64
C LYS A 223 1.39 12.05 7.21
N MET A 224 2.53 12.73 7.31
CA MET A 224 2.74 14.05 6.78
C MET A 224 4.00 14.07 5.92
N GLU A 225 3.99 14.84 4.85
CA GLU A 225 5.19 15.10 4.07
C GLU A 225 6.06 16.10 4.80
N VAL A 226 7.32 15.74 5.02
CA VAL A 226 8.30 16.54 5.76
C VAL A 226 9.53 16.73 4.87
N PRO A 227 10.08 17.96 4.79
CA PRO A 227 11.31 18.21 4.03
C PRO A 227 12.51 17.54 4.70
N VAL A 228 13.32 16.87 3.90
CA VAL A 228 14.60 16.26 4.28
C VAL A 228 15.68 16.68 3.30
N LEU A 229 16.95 16.47 3.65
CA LEU A 229 18.05 16.73 2.73
C LEU A 229 18.24 15.53 1.79
N ASN A 230 18.48 15.77 0.51
CA ASN A 230 18.76 14.72 -0.49
C ASN A 230 20.26 14.34 -0.55
N ARG A 231 21.13 15.12 0.10
CA ARG A 231 22.57 14.89 0.21
C ARG A 231 23.10 15.20 1.61
N LEU A 232 24.32 14.78 1.88
CA LEU A 232 25.02 15.23 3.07
C LEU A 232 25.36 16.73 2.96
N VAL A 233 24.95 17.53 3.94
CA VAL A 233 25.32 18.94 4.08
C VAL A 233 26.31 19.05 5.24
N SER A 234 27.51 19.59 4.97
CA SER A 234 28.56 19.72 5.96
C SER A 234 28.29 20.89 6.92
N ALA A 235 28.90 20.85 8.10
CA ALA A 235 28.83 21.98 9.03
C ALA A 235 29.42 23.25 8.38
N GLY A 236 28.70 24.35 8.42
CA GLY A 236 29.04 25.60 7.76
C GLY A 236 28.47 25.79 6.37
N ASP A 237 27.95 24.75 5.74
CA ASP A 237 27.33 24.85 4.42
C ASP A 237 25.91 25.43 4.50
N THR A 238 25.54 26.20 3.49
CA THR A 238 24.18 26.76 3.37
C THR A 238 23.29 25.79 2.62
N ILE A 239 22.09 25.53 3.16
CA ILE A 239 21.08 24.68 2.57
C ILE A 239 20.44 25.40 1.37
N GLN A 240 20.54 24.80 0.19
CA GLN A 240 19.95 25.30 -1.05
C GLN A 240 18.56 24.67 -1.29
N PRO A 241 17.68 25.32 -2.07
CA PRO A 241 16.40 24.73 -2.44
C PRO A 241 16.53 23.37 -3.15
N THR A 242 17.62 23.17 -3.88
CA THR A 242 17.95 21.94 -4.61
C THR A 242 18.39 20.79 -3.71
N ASP A 243 18.70 21.08 -2.46
CA ASP A 243 19.15 20.08 -1.47
C ASP A 243 17.97 19.44 -0.73
N ILE A 244 16.73 19.89 -0.99
CA ILE A 244 15.54 19.46 -0.26
C ILE A 244 14.75 18.46 -1.08
N ASP A 245 14.37 17.37 -0.43
CA ASP A 245 13.44 16.36 -0.91
C ASP A 245 12.31 16.18 0.11
N TRP A 246 11.23 15.49 -0.25
CA TRP A 246 10.08 15.29 0.60
C TRP A 246 9.91 13.82 0.93
N VAL A 247 9.73 13.52 2.22
CA VAL A 247 9.51 12.15 2.70
C VAL A 247 8.23 12.10 3.53
N SER A 248 7.39 11.12 3.18
CA SER A 248 6.18 10.85 3.96
C SER A 248 6.54 10.13 5.26
N THR A 249 6.32 10.79 6.40
CA THR A 249 6.68 10.31 7.73
C THR A 249 5.46 10.33 8.64
N ARG A 250 5.36 9.35 9.55
CA ARG A 250 4.29 9.29 10.55
C ARG A 250 4.40 10.47 11.50
N ILE A 251 3.26 11.11 11.81
CA ILE A 251 3.21 12.31 12.67
C ILE A 251 3.74 12.01 14.08
N ASP A 252 3.53 10.80 14.61
CA ASP A 252 4.02 10.38 15.92
C ASP A 252 5.56 10.27 16.00
N GLN A 253 6.25 10.19 14.85
CA GLN A 253 7.70 10.17 14.75
C GLN A 253 8.32 11.57 14.55
N ILE A 254 7.49 12.59 14.35
CA ILE A 254 7.93 13.96 14.13
C ILE A 254 8.03 14.67 15.48
N TYR A 255 9.24 15.03 15.87
CA TYR A 255 9.45 15.81 17.11
C TYR A 255 8.97 17.26 16.92
N ALA A 256 8.51 17.89 18.00
CA ALA A 256 8.07 19.29 17.98
C ALA A 256 9.15 20.29 17.52
N SER A 257 10.42 19.91 17.61
CA SER A 257 11.56 20.71 17.13
C SER A 257 11.93 20.46 15.66
N THR A 258 11.25 19.55 14.97
CA THR A 258 11.52 19.25 13.57
C THR A 258 11.00 20.37 12.67
N LEU A 259 11.79 20.76 11.68
CA LEU A 259 11.37 21.70 10.66
C LEU A 259 10.48 21.00 9.65
N THR A 260 9.20 21.36 9.62
CA THR A 260 8.18 20.77 8.73
C THR A 260 7.93 21.59 7.48
N ASP A 261 8.54 22.78 7.39
CA ASP A 261 8.44 23.68 6.25
C ASP A 261 9.83 23.89 5.63
N ALA A 262 9.95 23.63 4.34
CA ALA A 262 11.17 23.81 3.57
C ALA A 262 11.69 25.25 3.64
N GLN A 263 10.80 26.25 3.70
CA GLN A 263 11.18 27.67 3.80
C GLN A 263 11.98 27.97 5.07
N GLN A 264 11.77 27.20 6.13
CA GLN A 264 12.52 27.32 7.37
C GLN A 264 13.92 26.72 7.29
N MET A 265 14.23 25.94 6.25
CA MET A 265 15.54 25.34 6.02
C MET A 265 16.36 26.11 5.00
N ILE A 266 15.71 26.62 3.96
CA ILE A 266 16.36 27.29 2.83
C ILE A 266 17.10 28.54 3.30
N GLY A 267 18.37 28.69 2.88
CA GLY A 267 19.23 29.82 3.22
C GLY A 267 19.79 29.77 4.64
N ARG A 268 19.49 28.73 5.43
CA ARG A 268 20.15 28.54 6.71
C ARG A 268 21.43 27.73 6.57
N VAL A 269 22.30 27.88 7.51
CA VAL A 269 23.60 27.21 7.59
C VAL A 269 23.52 26.04 8.55
N ALA A 270 24.05 24.90 8.14
CA ALA A 270 24.12 23.71 8.98
C ALA A 270 25.13 23.92 10.13
N LYS A 271 24.69 23.75 11.36
CA LYS A 271 25.55 23.86 12.57
C LYS A 271 26.42 22.62 12.76
N ARG A 272 25.97 21.48 12.27
CA ARG A 272 26.63 20.17 12.30
C ARG A 272 26.41 19.44 10.97
N PRO A 273 27.18 18.41 10.65
CA PRO A 273 26.91 17.61 9.45
C PRO A 273 25.50 17.01 9.50
N LEU A 274 24.73 17.21 8.44
CA LEU A 274 23.35 16.72 8.28
C LEU A 274 23.32 15.67 7.18
N PRO A 275 23.08 14.40 7.50
CA PRO A 275 23.01 13.33 6.51
C PRO A 275 21.71 13.41 5.68
N ALA A 276 21.75 12.83 4.48
CA ALA A 276 20.60 12.71 3.63
C ALA A 276 19.49 11.85 4.25
N GLY A 277 18.22 12.17 3.94
CA GLY A 277 17.03 11.39 4.36
C GLY A 277 16.65 11.55 5.84
N GLN A 278 17.35 12.36 6.63
CA GLN A 278 17.01 12.57 8.05
C GLN A 278 16.21 13.85 8.26
N LEU A 279 15.31 13.79 9.24
CA LEU A 279 14.53 14.95 9.69
C LEU A 279 15.46 15.99 10.30
N VAL A 280 15.37 17.22 9.83
CA VAL A 280 16.19 18.35 10.32
C VAL A 280 15.47 19.06 11.46
N ARG A 281 16.18 19.33 12.55
CA ARG A 281 15.66 20.05 13.70
C ARG A 281 16.05 21.53 13.65
N ALA A 282 15.25 22.37 14.26
CA ALA A 282 15.54 23.80 14.37
C ALA A 282 16.90 24.10 15.04
N SER A 283 17.36 23.23 15.96
CA SER A 283 18.66 23.35 16.63
C SER A 283 19.86 23.02 15.74
N ASP A 284 19.64 22.36 14.61
CA ASP A 284 20.68 21.85 13.71
C ASP A 284 21.11 22.91 12.68
N VAL A 285 20.31 23.95 12.53
CA VAL A 285 20.55 25.03 11.58
C VAL A 285 20.58 26.39 12.28
N ILE A 286 21.29 27.29 11.69
CA ILE A 286 21.37 28.68 12.12
C ILE A 286 21.09 29.61 10.94
N ASN A 287 20.66 30.83 11.23
CA ASN A 287 20.54 31.82 10.18
C ASN A 287 21.93 32.12 9.62
N GLN A 288 22.04 32.33 8.32
CA GLN A 288 23.31 32.68 7.70
C GLN A 288 23.87 33.95 8.33
N PRO A 289 25.12 33.93 8.85
CA PRO A 289 25.75 35.13 9.44
C PRO A 289 25.92 36.20 8.33
N ALA A 290 25.36 37.35 8.55
CA ALA A 290 25.57 38.50 7.69
C ALA A 290 26.87 39.24 8.09
N VAL A 291 27.22 39.20 9.37
CA VAL A 291 28.45 39.77 9.93
C VAL A 291 29.28 38.64 10.53
N HIS A 292 30.57 38.56 10.12
CA HIS A 292 31.50 37.58 10.70
C HIS A 292 32.38 38.22 11.81
N LYS A 293 32.76 37.41 12.77
CA LYS A 293 33.69 37.77 13.82
C LYS A 293 34.98 38.37 13.21
N ASN A 294 35.46 39.42 13.80
CA ASN A 294 36.61 40.21 13.38
C ASN A 294 36.35 41.11 12.16
N ASN A 295 35.21 41.09 11.51
CA ASN A 295 34.90 42.03 10.43
C ASN A 295 34.79 43.45 10.95
N LEU A 296 35.27 44.40 10.12
CA LEU A 296 35.05 45.81 10.33
C LEU A 296 33.63 46.15 9.91
N ILE A 297 32.90 46.81 10.79
CA ILE A 297 31.52 47.18 10.67
C ILE A 297 31.27 48.63 11.03
N THR A 298 30.15 49.16 10.60
CA THR A 298 29.64 50.46 11.04
C THR A 298 28.67 50.24 12.20
N ILE A 299 28.98 50.78 13.34
CA ILE A 299 28.11 50.86 14.50
C ILE A 299 27.25 52.10 14.35
N ALA A 300 25.93 51.93 14.23
CA ALA A 300 24.99 53.04 14.13
C ALA A 300 24.14 53.14 15.41
N VAL A 301 24.05 54.35 15.97
CA VAL A 301 23.09 54.68 17.01
C VAL A 301 22.04 55.57 16.38
N GLN A 302 20.79 55.09 16.33
CA GLN A 302 19.67 55.84 15.79
C GLN A 302 18.69 56.21 16.89
N THR A 303 18.45 57.52 17.06
CA THR A 303 17.38 58.06 17.89
C THR A 303 16.41 58.84 16.96
N ALA A 304 15.25 59.24 17.47
CA ALA A 304 14.29 60.03 16.69
C ALA A 304 14.83 61.34 16.10
N GLN A 305 15.92 61.87 16.68
CA GLN A 305 16.46 63.17 16.37
C GLN A 305 17.94 63.17 15.89
N MET A 306 18.64 62.01 16.04
CA MET A 306 20.06 61.94 15.73
C MET A 306 20.43 60.54 15.21
N SER A 307 21.33 60.55 14.21
CA SER A 307 22.00 59.31 13.74
C SER A 307 23.50 59.49 13.89
N LEU A 308 24.14 58.66 14.71
CA LEU A 308 25.57 58.63 14.91
C LEU A 308 26.16 57.36 14.39
N THR A 309 27.23 57.42 13.60
CA THR A 309 27.92 56.26 13.05
C THR A 309 29.39 56.26 13.48
N VAL A 310 29.93 55.13 13.90
CA VAL A 310 31.34 54.95 14.26
C VAL A 310 31.86 53.61 13.68
N ARG A 311 33.15 53.53 13.42
CA ARG A 311 33.79 52.27 13.01
C ARG A 311 33.90 51.33 14.20
N GLY A 312 33.50 50.11 13.99
CA GLY A 312 33.58 49.04 14.96
C GLY A 312 34.15 47.75 14.38
N LYS A 313 34.40 46.82 15.27
CA LYS A 313 34.79 45.45 14.95
C LYS A 313 33.80 44.49 15.59
N ALA A 314 33.29 43.53 14.83
CA ALA A 314 32.43 42.47 15.35
C ALA A 314 33.24 41.49 16.18
N LEU A 315 32.77 41.15 17.38
CA LEU A 315 33.39 40.18 18.27
C LEU A 315 32.78 38.80 18.13
N GLU A 316 31.61 38.71 17.48
CA GLU A 316 30.85 37.49 17.26
C GLU A 316 30.26 37.49 15.85
N ASP A 317 29.96 36.27 15.33
CA ASP A 317 29.15 36.12 14.11
C ASP A 317 27.70 36.49 14.40
N GLY A 318 27.03 37.09 13.45
CA GLY A 318 25.62 37.46 13.60
C GLY A 318 24.83 37.50 12.31
N ALA A 319 23.64 36.92 12.34
CA ALA A 319 22.64 37.03 11.26
C ALA A 319 21.88 38.36 11.41
N ILE A 320 21.22 38.77 10.32
CA ILE A 320 20.36 39.96 10.33
C ILE A 320 19.27 39.80 11.38
N GLY A 321 19.10 40.85 12.21
CA GLY A 321 18.19 40.87 13.36
C GLY A 321 18.74 40.25 14.65
N GLN A 322 19.92 39.64 14.64
CA GLN A 322 20.55 39.05 15.82
C GLN A 322 21.36 40.09 16.58
N SER A 323 21.32 40.01 17.90
CA SER A 323 22.18 40.85 18.80
C SER A 323 23.56 40.23 18.90
N ILE A 324 24.60 41.03 18.62
CA ILE A 324 26.00 40.63 18.71
C ILE A 324 26.79 41.63 19.52
N ARG A 325 27.92 41.17 20.10
CA ARG A 325 28.91 42.06 20.72
C ARG A 325 29.82 42.66 19.68
N VAL A 326 29.99 43.96 19.74
CA VAL A 326 30.84 44.75 18.84
C VAL A 326 31.76 45.62 19.65
N MET A 327 32.91 45.93 19.12
CA MET A 327 33.89 46.84 19.78
C MET A 327 34.08 48.07 18.93
N ASN A 328 33.99 49.25 19.56
CA ASN A 328 34.34 50.49 18.90
C ASN A 328 35.88 50.56 18.75
N VAL A 329 36.37 50.74 17.52
CA VAL A 329 37.82 50.73 17.21
C VAL A 329 38.57 51.85 17.89
N ASN A 330 37.94 53.02 18.06
CA ASN A 330 38.61 54.19 18.63
C ASN A 330 38.64 54.20 20.16
N SER A 331 37.53 53.79 20.79
CA SER A 331 37.43 53.84 22.28
C SER A 331 37.67 52.51 22.95
N HIS A 332 37.78 51.40 22.19
CA HIS A 332 37.92 50.01 22.65
C HIS A 332 36.77 49.53 23.56
N LYS A 333 35.68 50.31 23.64
CA LYS A 333 34.51 49.93 24.42
C LYS A 333 33.72 48.86 23.66
N GLN A 334 33.27 47.83 24.39
CA GLN A 334 32.37 46.79 23.86
C GLN A 334 30.92 47.26 24.01
N LEU A 335 30.12 46.98 23.01
CA LEU A 335 28.72 47.36 22.95
C LEU A 335 27.95 46.16 22.40
N VAL A 336 26.64 46.05 22.72
CA VAL A 336 25.74 45.09 22.15
C VAL A 336 24.83 45.81 21.17
N GLY A 337 24.74 45.30 19.94
CA GLY A 337 23.91 45.88 18.92
C GLY A 337 23.27 44.82 18.05
N VAL A 338 22.21 45.18 17.33
CA VAL A 338 21.44 44.31 16.42
C VAL A 338 21.99 44.47 15.01
N VAL A 339 22.30 43.36 14.35
CA VAL A 339 22.77 43.34 12.96
C VAL A 339 21.65 43.82 12.05
N LYS A 340 21.88 44.92 11.33
CA LYS A 340 20.95 45.45 10.33
C LYS A 340 21.21 44.87 8.93
N ASP A 341 22.47 44.83 8.56
CA ASP A 341 22.96 44.33 7.28
C ASP A 341 24.40 43.80 7.41
N ALA A 342 25.05 43.36 6.34
CA ALA A 342 26.37 42.76 6.32
C ALA A 342 27.51 43.70 6.85
N ALA A 343 27.27 45.00 6.89
CA ALA A 343 28.25 46.01 7.29
C ALA A 343 27.79 46.90 8.44
N THR A 344 26.53 46.80 8.89
CA THR A 344 25.94 47.75 9.85
C THR A 344 25.32 47.03 11.03
N VAL A 345 25.69 47.45 12.22
CA VAL A 345 25.09 47.04 13.50
C VAL A 345 24.46 48.23 14.18
N VAL A 346 23.18 48.15 14.52
CA VAL A 346 22.44 49.24 15.18
C VAL A 346 22.38 48.98 16.69
N ILE A 347 22.77 49.97 17.49
CA ILE A 347 22.60 49.90 18.93
C ILE A 347 21.28 50.57 19.31
N PRO A 348 20.34 49.83 19.91
CA PRO A 348 19.11 50.42 20.43
C PRO A 348 19.42 51.43 21.56
N PRO A 349 18.60 52.48 21.69
CA PRO A 349 18.87 53.55 22.71
C PRO A 349 18.95 53.00 24.14
N ALA A 350 18.22 51.96 24.45
CA ALA A 350 18.26 51.26 25.73
C ALA A 350 19.59 50.50 25.97
N GLY A 351 20.32 50.12 24.93
CA GLY A 351 21.61 49.42 25.03
C GLY A 351 22.79 50.30 25.47
N LEU A 352 22.64 51.62 25.41
CA LEU A 352 23.64 52.56 25.86
C LEU A 352 23.68 52.70 27.42
N MET A 353 22.61 52.31 28.10
CA MET A 353 22.48 52.41 29.56
C MET A 353 22.97 51.17 30.33
N ALA A 354 23.30 50.08 29.65
CA ALA A 354 23.60 48.80 30.28
C ALA A 354 25.10 48.57 30.60
N MET A 355 25.94 49.55 30.34
CA MET A 355 27.40 49.40 30.56
C MET A 355 27.97 50.60 31.30
N ASN A 356 27.77 50.60 32.61
CA ASN A 356 28.55 51.39 33.52
C ASN A 356 29.43 50.51 34.43
#